data_11b0bc73d8c06aeaf208f6cd9a2691bb
#
_entry.id   11b0bc73d8c06aeaf208f6cd9a2691bb
#
_cell.length_a   1.000
_cell.length_b   1.000
_cell.length_c   1.000
_cell.angle_alpha   90.00
_cell.angle_beta   90.00
_cell.angle_gamma   90.00
#
_symmetry.space_group_name_H-M   'P 1'
#
loop_
_entity.id
_entity.type
_entity.pdbx_description
1 polymer ?
#
loop_
_entity_poly.entity_id
_entity_poly.type
_entity_poly.pdbx_seq_one_letter_code
_entity_poly.pdbx_strand_id
1 'polypeptide(L)'
;MSDKTIGRTARRNGRRENGDIVRCAAWVAFVLLMCAPAPQIATVRGREQFVRQEAAFPVVYDPPVEANSVDPVRYEVLRGDFHMHTVYSDGSLTPTDRVIEAWQYGYDVIAITDHGSVRAYEEARIMAAALGILLLRGVETGISSNEHVVALDFSAGYEPRDAHQWAEIPGQARVFYQDEWRRLVSLGGYALYAHPHVGLREPMLWGIRQGLLLGIEVKNDVVGSGWNTVFSHGTWWYPSAFDWAVDYGLTIFANSDVHGARSDAEQATTLVLAKERSVAGVMEALRAGRTVATFNNMLCAHKWVLDLLMASMVGVRLNRTEDGKVFLRLRNLGPKELTAEVEGIPVESITLGAYQDILVGLRRKPEALTVTWKNLYIRPATNLTTTYLLAGAEP
;
A
#
# COMPACT_ATOMS: atom_id res chain seq x y z
N MET A 1 -35.09 -20.52 -60.00
CA MET A 1 -35.20 -21.95 -60.35
C MET A 1 -35.12 -22.71 -59.06
N SER A 2 -36.29 -23.06 -58.62
CA SER A 2 -36.87 -24.37 -58.30
C SER A 2 -36.44 -24.80 -56.89
N ASP A 3 -37.20 -24.69 -55.86
CA ASP A 3 -38.55 -25.17 -55.53
C ASP A 3 -38.56 -26.63 -55.04
N LYS A 4 -39.16 -26.83 -53.90
CA LYS A 4 -40.12 -27.80 -53.34
C LYS A 4 -39.71 -28.33 -51.95
N THR A 5 -40.39 -27.96 -50.92
CA THR A 5 -41.77 -28.22 -50.40
C THR A 5 -42.05 -29.65 -49.92
N ILE A 6 -42.70 -29.72 -48.72
CA ILE A 6 -43.70 -30.67 -48.21
C ILE A 6 -43.13 -31.93 -47.52
N GLY A 7 -43.59 -32.31 -46.34
CA GLY A 7 -44.86 -32.34 -45.66
C GLY A 7 -44.90 -33.09 -44.34
N ARG A 8 -45.75 -32.62 -43.53
CA ARG A 8 -46.72 -33.22 -42.62
C ARG A 8 -46.65 -34.74 -42.34
N THR A 9 -46.70 -35.11 -41.05
CA THR A 9 -47.98 -35.49 -40.42
C THR A 9 -47.82 -35.83 -38.94
N ALA A 10 -48.88 -35.54 -38.19
CA ALA A 10 -49.09 -35.74 -36.77
C ALA A 10 -49.37 -37.19 -36.38
N ARG A 11 -49.18 -37.51 -35.11
CA ARG A 11 -50.14 -38.27 -34.26
C ARG A 11 -49.73 -38.22 -32.78
N ARG A 12 -50.61 -37.67 -32.00
CA ARG A 12 -51.11 -37.90 -30.65
C ARG A 12 -50.87 -39.29 -30.06
N ASN A 13 -50.47 -39.24 -28.77
CA ASN A 13 -51.06 -39.89 -27.56
C ASN A 13 -49.97 -39.80 -26.50
N GLY A 14 -50.11 -39.13 -25.40
CA GLY A 14 -51.00 -39.33 -24.32
C GLY A 14 -50.35 -40.10 -23.20
N ARG A 15 -49.80 -39.39 -22.18
CA ARG A 15 -49.80 -39.85 -20.78
C ARG A 15 -49.49 -38.65 -19.90
N ARG A 16 -50.50 -38.18 -19.18
CA ARG A 16 -50.34 -37.44 -17.93
C ARG A 16 -49.81 -38.38 -16.87
N GLU A 17 -48.98 -37.82 -16.03
CA GLU A 17 -48.63 -38.19 -14.64
C GLU A 17 -47.10 -38.25 -14.47
N ASN A 18 -46.57 -37.15 -13.96
CA ASN A 18 -45.38 -37.06 -13.14
C ASN A 18 -44.88 -35.57 -13.05
N GLY A 19 -45.80 -34.60 -13.11
CA GLY A 19 -45.44 -33.19 -13.07
C GLY A 19 -45.26 -32.59 -11.68
N ASP A 20 -45.70 -33.24 -10.61
CA ASP A 20 -45.78 -32.62 -9.29
C ASP A 20 -44.62 -32.96 -8.34
N ILE A 21 -43.91 -34.07 -8.56
CA ILE A 21 -42.76 -34.45 -7.73
C ILE A 21 -41.50 -33.66 -8.09
N VAL A 22 -41.34 -33.28 -9.35
CA VAL A 22 -40.15 -32.51 -9.79
C VAL A 22 -40.22 -31.04 -9.36
N ARG A 23 -41.44 -30.49 -9.18
CA ARG A 23 -41.60 -29.11 -8.71
C ARG A 23 -41.29 -28.93 -7.22
N CYS A 24 -41.59 -29.91 -6.36
CA CYS A 24 -41.22 -29.87 -4.95
C CYS A 24 -39.72 -30.04 -4.73
N ALA A 25 -39.02 -30.86 -5.51
CA ALA A 25 -37.56 -31.03 -5.39
C ALA A 25 -36.80 -29.77 -5.84
N ALA A 26 -37.29 -29.06 -6.86
CA ALA A 26 -36.67 -27.81 -7.31
C ALA A 26 -36.85 -26.67 -6.29
N TRP A 27 -37.97 -26.60 -5.56
CA TRP A 27 -38.19 -25.62 -4.50
C TRP A 27 -37.38 -25.91 -3.25
N VAL A 28 -37.21 -27.15 -2.86
CA VAL A 28 -36.38 -27.56 -1.74
C VAL A 28 -34.89 -27.30 -2.05
N ALA A 29 -34.43 -27.56 -3.27
CA ALA A 29 -33.06 -27.23 -3.68
C ALA A 29 -32.84 -25.71 -3.74
N PHE A 30 -33.83 -24.91 -4.16
CA PHE A 30 -33.71 -23.45 -4.21
C PHE A 30 -33.72 -22.83 -2.80
N VAL A 31 -34.54 -23.36 -1.88
CA VAL A 31 -34.54 -22.90 -0.47
C VAL A 31 -33.27 -23.35 0.26
N LEU A 32 -32.70 -24.51 -0.03
CA LEU A 32 -31.43 -24.95 0.52
C LEU A 32 -30.23 -24.21 -0.04
N LEU A 33 -30.30 -23.70 -1.28
CA LEU A 33 -29.25 -22.81 -1.83
C LEU A 33 -29.32 -21.39 -1.23
N MET A 34 -30.51 -20.95 -0.82
CA MET A 34 -30.68 -19.67 -0.14
C MET A 34 -30.31 -19.72 1.36
N CYS A 35 -30.22 -20.93 1.94
CA CYS A 35 -29.81 -21.16 3.32
C CYS A 35 -28.37 -21.66 3.45
N ALA A 36 -27.61 -21.75 2.35
CA ALA A 36 -26.18 -21.88 2.47
C ALA A 36 -25.65 -20.60 3.15
N PRO A 37 -24.96 -20.69 4.30
CA PRO A 37 -24.36 -19.50 4.85
C PRO A 37 -23.48 -18.88 3.77
N ALA A 38 -23.72 -17.60 3.49
CA ALA A 38 -22.80 -16.84 2.65
C ALA A 38 -21.37 -17.13 3.13
N PRO A 39 -20.36 -17.11 2.27
CA PRO A 39 -18.98 -17.24 2.71
C PRO A 39 -18.63 -16.01 3.57
N GLN A 40 -19.13 -16.05 4.77
CA GLN A 40 -18.99 -15.03 5.77
C GLN A 40 -17.91 -15.49 6.69
N ILE A 41 -17.01 -14.89 7.11
CA ILE A 41 -16.21 -15.13 8.31
C ILE A 41 -14.71 -15.17 8.02
N ALA A 42 -14.25 -15.64 6.90
CA ALA A 42 -12.82 -15.62 6.62
C ALA A 42 -12.29 -14.18 6.44
N THR A 43 -13.05 -13.32 5.79
CA THR A 43 -12.71 -11.92 5.52
C THR A 43 -12.82 -11.02 6.76
N VAL A 44 -13.86 -11.20 7.58
CA VAL A 44 -14.01 -10.44 8.84
C VAL A 44 -12.93 -10.86 9.85
N ARG A 45 -12.60 -12.17 9.92
CA ARG A 45 -11.48 -12.64 10.74
C ARG A 45 -10.12 -12.09 10.27
N GLY A 46 -9.92 -11.93 8.97
CA GLY A 46 -8.71 -11.33 8.42
C GLY A 46 -8.52 -9.90 8.93
N ARG A 47 -9.56 -9.06 8.90
CA ARG A 47 -9.46 -7.70 9.42
C ARG A 47 -9.33 -7.63 10.93
N GLU A 48 -10.09 -8.42 11.70
CA GLU A 48 -9.94 -8.43 13.16
C GLU A 48 -8.51 -8.78 13.59
N GLN A 49 -7.88 -9.75 12.93
CA GLN A 49 -6.48 -10.08 13.17
C GLN A 49 -5.55 -8.92 12.78
N PHE A 50 -5.80 -8.28 11.63
CA PHE A 50 -5.00 -7.17 11.14
C PHE A 50 -5.10 -5.94 12.05
N VAL A 51 -6.31 -5.53 12.42
CA VAL A 51 -6.56 -4.37 13.29
C VAL A 51 -5.97 -4.61 14.69
N ARG A 52 -6.10 -5.81 15.27
CA ARG A 52 -5.49 -6.15 16.56
C ARG A 52 -3.96 -6.17 16.51
N GLN A 53 -3.39 -6.60 15.40
CA GLN A 53 -1.93 -6.61 15.25
C GLN A 53 -1.37 -5.22 15.02
N GLU A 54 -2.03 -4.37 14.26
CA GLU A 54 -1.56 -3.02 13.91
C GLU A 54 -1.94 -1.95 14.94
N ALA A 55 -3.10 -2.08 15.59
CA ALA A 55 -3.47 -1.20 16.71
C ALA A 55 -2.57 -1.37 17.95
N ALA A 56 -1.76 -2.44 17.99
CA ALA A 56 -0.78 -2.66 19.05
C ALA A 56 0.52 -1.85 18.88
N PHE A 57 0.64 -1.04 17.84
CA PHE A 57 1.85 -0.25 17.56
C PHE A 57 1.60 1.26 17.53
N PRO A 58 1.49 1.91 18.67
CA PRO A 58 1.96 3.28 18.71
C PRO A 58 3.49 3.20 18.56
N VAL A 59 4.02 3.62 17.41
CA VAL A 59 5.45 3.87 17.26
C VAL A 59 5.76 5.03 18.19
N VAL A 60 6.26 4.73 19.38
CA VAL A 60 6.80 5.73 20.29
C VAL A 60 8.23 5.98 19.86
N TYR A 61 8.45 7.06 19.16
CA TYR A 61 9.80 7.59 18.97
C TYR A 61 10.19 8.31 20.26
N ASP A 62 11.05 7.67 21.03
CA ASP A 62 11.88 8.36 21.99
C ASP A 62 13.11 8.89 21.22
N PRO A 63 13.19 10.18 20.91
CA PRO A 63 14.44 10.73 20.41
C PRO A 63 15.52 10.42 21.46
N PRO A 64 16.77 10.16 21.03
CA PRO A 64 17.87 10.05 21.98
C PRO A 64 17.80 11.26 22.88
N VAL A 65 17.72 11.03 24.19
CA VAL A 65 17.52 12.05 25.19
C VAL A 65 18.68 13.03 25.15
N GLU A 66 18.61 14.03 24.29
CA GLU A 66 19.19 15.32 24.61
C GLU A 66 18.26 15.93 25.66
N ALA A 67 18.80 16.06 26.85
CA ALA A 67 18.10 16.48 28.05
C ALA A 67 17.54 17.90 27.91
N ASN A 68 16.40 18.06 27.23
CA ASN A 68 15.45 19.17 27.35
C ASN A 68 14.12 18.76 26.72
N SER A 69 13.33 18.07 27.49
CA SER A 69 11.85 17.99 27.49
C SER A 69 11.11 18.49 26.25
N VAL A 70 10.98 17.65 25.24
CA VAL A 70 9.82 17.65 24.36
C VAL A 70 9.19 16.26 24.50
N ASP A 71 7.88 16.17 24.76
CA ASP A 71 7.18 14.91 24.82
C ASP A 71 7.51 14.08 23.56
N PRO A 72 7.78 12.77 23.71
CA PRO A 72 8.12 11.92 22.58
C PRO A 72 7.00 11.96 21.55
N VAL A 73 7.32 12.31 20.31
CA VAL A 73 6.36 12.32 19.22
C VAL A 73 5.91 10.88 18.96
N ARG A 74 4.66 10.59 19.22
CA ARG A 74 4.05 9.30 18.92
C ARG A 74 3.51 9.31 17.50
N TYR A 75 3.81 8.27 16.74
CA TYR A 75 3.25 8.04 15.41
C TYR A 75 2.35 6.82 15.43
N GLU A 76 1.19 6.91 14.79
CA GLU A 76 0.41 5.75 14.41
C GLU A 76 0.88 5.27 13.04
N VAL A 77 1.10 3.97 12.89
CA VAL A 77 1.43 3.36 11.61
C VAL A 77 0.14 2.92 10.94
N LEU A 78 -0.25 3.65 9.91
CA LEU A 78 -1.47 3.38 9.14
C LEU A 78 -1.11 2.67 7.84
N ARG A 79 -1.90 1.64 7.49
CA ARG A 79 -1.79 0.96 6.19
C ARG A 79 -2.59 1.73 5.16
N GLY A 80 -1.91 2.15 4.09
CA GLY A 80 -2.52 2.94 3.02
C GLY A 80 -2.40 2.29 1.65
N ASP A 81 -3.42 2.53 0.82
CA ASP A 81 -3.38 2.33 -0.61
C ASP A 81 -3.98 3.58 -1.27
N PHE A 82 -3.15 4.27 -2.03
CA PHE A 82 -3.47 5.58 -2.58
C PHE A 82 -3.69 5.55 -4.10
N HIS A 83 -3.86 4.34 -4.68
CA HIS A 83 -4.08 4.16 -6.09
C HIS A 83 -4.96 2.93 -6.34
N MET A 84 -6.24 3.16 -6.65
CA MET A 84 -7.22 2.10 -6.92
C MET A 84 -8.38 2.61 -7.75
N HIS A 85 -8.98 1.72 -8.54
CA HIS A 85 -10.01 2.02 -9.52
C HIS A 85 -11.35 1.38 -9.22
N THR A 86 -12.42 1.99 -9.73
CA THR A 86 -13.80 1.52 -9.62
C THR A 86 -14.50 1.56 -10.97
N VAL A 87 -15.80 1.23 -10.97
CA VAL A 87 -16.65 1.32 -12.16
C VAL A 87 -16.83 2.74 -12.71
N TYR A 88 -16.28 3.76 -12.05
CA TYR A 88 -16.29 5.13 -12.58
C TYR A 88 -15.16 5.39 -13.58
N SER A 89 -14.22 4.44 -13.72
CA SER A 89 -13.28 4.36 -14.84
C SER A 89 -13.28 2.95 -15.43
N ASP A 90 -12.26 2.18 -15.17
CA ASP A 90 -12.00 0.85 -15.74
C ASP A 90 -11.87 -0.25 -14.67
N GLY A 91 -12.15 0.06 -13.42
CA GLY A 91 -12.27 -0.92 -12.36
C GLY A 91 -13.60 -1.67 -12.40
N SER A 92 -13.68 -2.82 -11.74
CA SER A 92 -14.86 -3.69 -11.74
C SER A 92 -15.75 -3.57 -10.50
N LEU A 93 -15.27 -2.99 -9.41
CA LEU A 93 -16.02 -2.82 -8.17
C LEU A 93 -16.66 -1.42 -8.09
N THR A 94 -17.82 -1.35 -7.42
CA THR A 94 -18.38 -0.05 -7.05
C THR A 94 -17.49 0.64 -6.00
N PRO A 95 -17.56 1.98 -5.84
CA PRO A 95 -16.82 2.66 -4.76
C PRO A 95 -17.13 2.10 -3.39
N THR A 96 -18.36 1.75 -3.11
CA THR A 96 -18.79 1.11 -1.86
C THR A 96 -18.11 -0.25 -1.66
N ASP A 97 -18.12 -1.11 -2.69
CA ASP A 97 -17.49 -2.43 -2.61
C ASP A 97 -15.96 -2.31 -2.47
N ARG A 98 -15.34 -1.33 -3.12
CA ARG A 98 -13.90 -1.06 -3.00
C ARG A 98 -13.51 -0.67 -1.57
N VAL A 99 -14.34 0.12 -0.89
CA VAL A 99 -14.13 0.46 0.53
C VAL A 99 -14.28 -0.77 1.43
N ILE A 100 -15.32 -1.59 1.19
CA ILE A 100 -15.53 -2.84 1.95
C ILE A 100 -14.33 -3.77 1.77
N GLU A 101 -13.87 -3.95 0.54
CA GLU A 101 -12.70 -4.76 0.24
C GLU A 101 -11.45 -4.22 0.95
N ALA A 102 -11.17 -2.93 0.88
CA ALA A 102 -10.04 -2.32 1.57
C ALA A 102 -10.12 -2.55 3.08
N TRP A 103 -11.31 -2.43 3.67
CA TRP A 103 -11.54 -2.77 5.07
C TRP A 103 -11.24 -4.24 5.37
N GLN A 104 -11.65 -5.17 4.51
CA GLN A 104 -11.40 -6.60 4.66
C GLN A 104 -9.90 -6.93 4.62
N TYR A 105 -9.13 -6.23 3.78
CA TYR A 105 -7.68 -6.38 3.68
C TYR A 105 -6.89 -5.57 4.71
N GLY A 106 -7.57 -4.91 5.66
CA GLY A 106 -6.97 -4.23 6.81
C GLY A 106 -6.31 -2.90 6.49
N TYR A 107 -6.74 -2.22 5.43
CA TYR A 107 -6.31 -0.85 5.17
C TYR A 107 -6.99 0.12 6.14
N ASP A 108 -6.25 1.13 6.56
CA ASP A 108 -6.69 2.21 7.44
C ASP A 108 -7.03 3.47 6.67
N VAL A 109 -6.31 3.71 5.58
CA VAL A 109 -6.48 4.87 4.71
C VAL A 109 -6.43 4.47 3.26
N ILE A 110 -7.33 5.03 2.45
CA ILE A 110 -7.37 4.78 1.01
C ILE A 110 -7.67 6.04 0.22
N ALA A 111 -7.28 6.01 -1.06
CA ALA A 111 -7.80 6.93 -2.07
C ALA A 111 -8.30 6.13 -3.27
N ILE A 112 -9.54 6.38 -3.69
CA ILE A 112 -10.05 5.90 -4.97
C ILE A 112 -9.69 6.94 -6.02
N THR A 113 -9.03 6.50 -7.09
CA THR A 113 -8.34 7.37 -8.03
C THR A 113 -8.72 7.05 -9.48
N ASP A 114 -9.99 6.87 -9.73
CA ASP A 114 -10.51 6.61 -11.07
C ASP A 114 -9.95 7.56 -12.12
N HIS A 115 -9.65 7.06 -13.32
CA HIS A 115 -9.11 7.87 -14.43
C HIS A 115 -10.03 9.05 -14.77
N GLY A 116 -9.51 10.26 -14.63
CA GLY A 116 -10.20 11.48 -14.98
C GLY A 116 -11.52 11.75 -14.21
N SER A 117 -11.82 10.96 -13.18
CA SER A 117 -13.09 11.03 -12.46
C SER A 117 -12.88 11.18 -10.95
N VAL A 118 -13.53 12.19 -10.37
CA VAL A 118 -13.54 12.44 -8.92
C VAL A 118 -14.85 11.97 -8.25
N ARG A 119 -15.71 11.30 -9.01
CA ARG A 119 -17.09 10.96 -8.60
C ARG A 119 -17.17 9.90 -7.51
N ALA A 120 -16.23 8.96 -7.49
CA ALA A 120 -16.22 7.84 -6.56
C ALA A 120 -16.18 8.27 -5.08
N TYR A 121 -15.56 9.41 -4.78
CA TYR A 121 -15.41 9.91 -3.41
C TYR A 121 -16.75 10.10 -2.69
N GLU A 122 -17.73 10.71 -3.36
CA GLU A 122 -19.03 11.01 -2.71
C GLU A 122 -19.85 9.74 -2.39
N GLU A 123 -19.71 8.70 -3.20
CA GLU A 123 -20.32 7.40 -2.92
C GLU A 123 -19.55 6.65 -1.83
N ALA A 124 -18.25 6.57 -1.94
CA ALA A 124 -17.37 5.82 -1.05
C ALA A 124 -17.38 6.35 0.40
N ARG A 125 -17.50 7.68 0.61
CA ARG A 125 -17.34 8.33 1.91
C ARG A 125 -18.32 7.84 2.98
N ILE A 126 -19.51 7.42 2.59
CA ILE A 126 -20.54 6.92 3.52
C ILE A 126 -20.07 5.59 4.12
N MET A 127 -19.63 4.66 3.26
CA MET A 127 -19.15 3.36 3.70
C MET A 127 -17.80 3.48 4.43
N ALA A 128 -16.91 4.36 3.96
CA ALA A 128 -15.63 4.62 4.61
C ALA A 128 -15.84 5.11 6.06
N ALA A 129 -16.76 6.06 6.27
CA ALA A 129 -17.11 6.53 7.60
C ALA A 129 -17.70 5.42 8.48
N ALA A 130 -18.57 4.58 7.93
CA ALA A 130 -19.19 3.47 8.67
C ALA A 130 -18.18 2.40 9.11
N LEU A 131 -17.13 2.17 8.31
CA LEU A 131 -16.08 1.18 8.58
C LEU A 131 -14.84 1.75 9.28
N GLY A 132 -14.79 3.06 9.51
CA GLY A 132 -13.64 3.74 10.13
C GLY A 132 -12.39 3.79 9.23
N ILE A 133 -12.60 3.75 7.90
CA ILE A 133 -11.56 3.97 6.90
C ILE A 133 -11.38 5.47 6.68
N LEU A 134 -10.14 5.94 6.72
CA LEU A 134 -9.81 7.29 6.28
C LEU A 134 -9.83 7.33 4.76
N LEU A 135 -10.71 8.13 4.18
CA LEU A 135 -10.86 8.25 2.73
C LEU A 135 -10.32 9.61 2.28
N LEU A 136 -9.31 9.59 1.42
CA LEU A 136 -8.80 10.76 0.71
C LEU A 136 -9.58 10.95 -0.61
N ARG A 137 -9.83 12.19 -0.98
CA ARG A 137 -10.29 12.49 -2.33
C ARG A 137 -9.14 12.23 -3.29
N GLY A 138 -9.37 11.46 -4.34
CA GLY A 138 -8.33 11.05 -5.28
C GLY A 138 -8.80 11.07 -6.73
N VAL A 139 -7.85 11.14 -7.63
CA VAL A 139 -8.03 10.95 -9.08
C VAL A 139 -6.70 10.61 -9.71
N GLU A 140 -6.69 9.70 -10.67
CA GLU A 140 -5.57 9.52 -11.57
C GLU A 140 -5.81 10.32 -12.84
N THR A 141 -4.82 11.11 -13.26
CA THR A 141 -4.89 11.97 -14.44
C THR A 141 -3.60 11.92 -15.25
N GLY A 142 -3.71 12.10 -16.53
CA GLY A 142 -2.55 12.25 -17.40
C GLY A 142 -1.99 13.68 -17.35
N ILE A 143 -0.70 13.78 -17.22
CA ILE A 143 0.03 15.04 -17.36
C ILE A 143 0.73 15.10 -18.73
N SER A 144 1.04 13.96 -19.30
CA SER A 144 1.61 13.74 -20.61
C SER A 144 1.06 12.43 -21.19
N SER A 145 1.40 12.09 -22.43
CA SER A 145 0.76 10.98 -23.15
C SER A 145 0.89 9.60 -22.50
N ASN A 146 1.86 9.37 -21.62
CA ASN A 146 2.09 8.08 -20.95
C ASN A 146 2.48 8.21 -19.47
N GLU A 147 2.54 9.43 -18.97
CA GLU A 147 2.82 9.69 -17.56
C GLU A 147 1.52 9.98 -16.83
N HIS A 148 1.23 9.17 -15.83
CA HIS A 148 0.10 9.35 -14.96
C HIS A 148 0.50 9.95 -13.62
N VAL A 149 -0.40 10.73 -13.06
CA VAL A 149 -0.25 11.35 -11.77
C VAL A 149 -1.48 11.03 -10.95
N VAL A 150 -1.28 10.50 -9.77
CA VAL A 150 -2.33 10.45 -8.77
C VAL A 150 -2.33 11.76 -8.00
N ALA A 151 -3.47 12.43 -8.01
CA ALA A 151 -3.73 13.63 -7.22
C ALA A 151 -4.59 13.27 -6.01
N LEU A 152 -4.20 13.77 -4.83
CA LEU A 152 -4.85 13.47 -3.55
C LEU A 152 -5.26 14.74 -2.82
N ASP A 153 -6.32 14.66 -2.04
CA ASP A 153 -6.76 15.67 -1.05
C ASP A 153 -6.91 17.09 -1.61
N PHE A 154 -7.43 17.20 -2.81
CA PHE A 154 -7.75 18.48 -3.44
C PHE A 154 -9.16 18.93 -3.08
N SER A 155 -9.44 20.23 -3.25
CA SER A 155 -10.76 20.79 -2.99
C SER A 155 -11.82 20.24 -3.96
N ALA A 156 -13.09 20.23 -3.53
CA ALA A 156 -14.21 19.65 -4.28
C ALA A 156 -14.44 20.24 -5.68
N GLY A 157 -13.87 21.39 -5.97
CA GLY A 157 -13.98 22.04 -7.29
C GLY A 157 -12.91 21.63 -8.30
N TYR A 158 -12.01 20.70 -7.94
CA TYR A 158 -11.03 20.18 -8.89
C TYR A 158 -11.66 19.10 -9.78
N GLU A 159 -11.64 19.35 -11.07
CA GLU A 159 -11.90 18.36 -12.12
C GLU A 159 -10.66 18.29 -13.00
N PRO A 160 -10.04 17.11 -13.18
CA PRO A 160 -8.85 16.99 -14.01
C PRO A 160 -9.17 17.37 -15.46
N ARG A 161 -8.25 18.07 -16.08
CA ARG A 161 -8.26 18.32 -17.51
C ARG A 161 -7.27 17.36 -18.14
N ASP A 162 -7.72 16.67 -19.16
CA ASP A 162 -6.87 15.70 -19.83
C ASP A 162 -5.71 16.36 -20.55
N ALA A 163 -4.56 16.38 -19.92
CA ALA A 163 -3.32 16.88 -20.50
C ALA A 163 -2.63 15.85 -21.43
N HIS A 164 -3.20 14.64 -21.62
CA HIS A 164 -2.73 13.69 -22.62
C HIS A 164 -2.85 14.24 -24.05
N GLN A 165 -3.69 15.22 -24.24
CA GLN A 165 -3.97 15.76 -25.57
C GLN A 165 -2.93 16.81 -25.97
N TRP A 166 -1.74 16.33 -26.28
CA TRP A 166 -0.73 17.16 -26.94
C TRP A 166 -1.08 17.45 -28.41
N ALA A 167 -1.96 16.66 -29.02
CA ALA A 167 -2.52 16.93 -30.32
C ALA A 167 -3.62 17.99 -30.18
N GLU A 168 -3.57 19.02 -31.00
CA GLU A 168 -4.67 19.97 -31.15
C GLU A 168 -5.92 19.17 -31.58
N ILE A 169 -6.89 19.03 -30.69
CA ILE A 169 -8.20 18.55 -31.06
C ILE A 169 -8.96 19.75 -31.60
N PRO A 170 -9.45 19.72 -32.84
CA PRO A 170 -10.20 20.81 -33.41
C PRO A 170 -11.37 21.20 -32.49
N GLY A 171 -11.39 22.47 -32.08
CA GLY A 171 -12.43 23.01 -31.20
C GLY A 171 -12.21 22.87 -29.70
N GLN A 172 -11.10 22.28 -29.25
CA GLN A 172 -10.70 22.24 -27.85
C GLN A 172 -9.48 23.13 -27.57
N ALA A 173 -9.49 23.77 -26.40
CA ALA A 173 -8.32 24.54 -25.94
C ALA A 173 -7.20 23.57 -25.54
N ARG A 174 -5.97 23.88 -25.96
CA ARG A 174 -4.78 23.12 -25.55
C ARG A 174 -4.57 23.24 -24.04
N VAL A 175 -4.38 22.11 -23.35
CA VAL A 175 -3.99 22.08 -21.95
C VAL A 175 -2.47 21.93 -21.85
N PHE A 176 -1.83 22.83 -21.12
CA PHE A 176 -0.40 22.73 -20.84
C PHE A 176 -0.21 22.04 -19.48
N TYR A 177 0.69 21.09 -19.39
CA TYR A 177 0.96 20.35 -18.15
C TYR A 177 1.38 21.27 -17.01
N GLN A 178 2.11 22.37 -17.32
CA GLN A 178 2.52 23.36 -16.31
C GLN A 178 1.33 24.06 -15.65
N ASP A 179 0.28 24.31 -16.40
CA ASP A 179 -0.93 24.96 -15.89
C ASP A 179 -1.76 23.98 -15.08
N GLU A 180 -1.83 22.70 -15.50
CA GLU A 180 -2.53 21.68 -14.74
C GLU A 180 -1.83 21.40 -13.41
N TRP A 181 -0.50 21.29 -13.39
CA TRP A 181 0.28 21.19 -12.16
C TRP A 181 -0.02 22.33 -11.18
N ARG A 182 0.06 23.58 -11.66
CA ARG A 182 -0.22 24.76 -10.83
C ARG A 182 -1.66 24.78 -10.31
N ARG A 183 -2.61 24.41 -11.17
CA ARG A 183 -4.03 24.34 -10.81
C ARG A 183 -4.28 23.32 -9.71
N LEU A 184 -3.78 22.11 -9.85
CA LEU A 184 -3.92 21.07 -8.84
C LEU A 184 -3.41 21.53 -7.47
N VAL A 185 -2.20 22.07 -7.42
CA VAL A 185 -1.59 22.51 -6.16
C VAL A 185 -2.30 23.75 -5.60
N SER A 186 -2.78 24.67 -6.44
CA SER A 186 -3.55 25.85 -5.99
C SER A 186 -4.87 25.47 -5.31
N LEU A 187 -5.39 24.27 -5.59
CA LEU A 187 -6.58 23.70 -4.97
C LEU A 187 -6.27 22.80 -3.78
N GLY A 188 -5.04 22.84 -3.28
CA GLY A 188 -4.58 22.09 -2.11
C GLY A 188 -4.07 20.68 -2.41
N GLY A 189 -4.14 20.24 -3.67
CA GLY A 189 -3.82 18.88 -4.05
C GLY A 189 -2.37 18.47 -3.77
N TYR A 190 -2.19 17.21 -3.44
CA TYR A 190 -0.92 16.50 -3.35
C TYR A 190 -0.77 15.62 -4.58
N ALA A 191 0.37 15.67 -5.25
CA ALA A 191 0.59 14.90 -6.46
C ALA A 191 1.72 13.88 -6.28
N LEU A 192 1.47 12.66 -6.75
CA LEU A 192 2.48 11.60 -6.85
C LEU A 192 2.55 11.04 -8.28
N TYR A 193 3.74 10.66 -8.71
CA TYR A 193 3.97 10.01 -9.98
C TYR A 193 3.58 8.53 -9.88
N ALA A 194 2.51 8.16 -10.59
CA ALA A 194 2.01 6.79 -10.64
C ALA A 194 2.87 5.93 -11.58
N HIS A 195 3.06 4.65 -11.22
CA HIS A 195 3.71 3.60 -12.03
C HIS A 195 4.75 4.12 -13.05
N PRO A 196 5.91 4.65 -12.64
CA PRO A 196 6.87 5.34 -13.49
C PRO A 196 7.62 4.41 -14.46
N HIS A 197 6.87 3.51 -15.12
CA HIS A 197 7.37 2.46 -16.02
C HIS A 197 8.07 3.02 -17.29
N VAL A 198 7.70 4.22 -17.69
CA VAL A 198 8.31 4.92 -18.84
C VAL A 198 9.52 5.79 -18.48
N GLY A 199 9.88 5.83 -17.18
CA GLY A 199 11.02 6.60 -16.68
C GLY A 199 10.68 8.04 -16.31
N LEU A 200 11.69 8.79 -15.89
CA LEU A 200 11.54 10.16 -15.43
C LEU A 200 11.77 11.12 -16.59
N ARG A 201 10.69 11.68 -17.14
CA ARG A 201 10.69 12.59 -18.29
C ARG A 201 10.37 14.03 -17.89
N GLU A 202 10.48 14.95 -18.85
CA GLU A 202 10.40 16.39 -18.61
C GLU A 202 9.12 16.84 -17.87
N PRO A 203 7.90 16.40 -18.17
CA PRO A 203 6.75 16.85 -17.38
C PRO A 203 6.91 16.58 -15.88
N MET A 204 7.42 15.39 -15.51
CA MET A 204 7.64 15.00 -14.12
C MET A 204 8.84 15.74 -13.51
N LEU A 205 9.96 15.81 -14.25
CA LEU A 205 11.14 16.58 -13.81
C LEU A 205 10.80 18.06 -13.58
N TRP A 206 9.98 18.64 -14.45
CA TRP A 206 9.51 20.01 -14.24
C TRP A 206 8.69 20.14 -12.96
N GLY A 207 7.73 19.23 -12.74
CA GLY A 207 6.93 19.16 -11.52
C GLY A 207 7.78 19.05 -10.25
N ILE A 208 8.80 18.20 -10.27
CA ILE A 208 9.76 18.06 -9.16
C ILE A 208 10.52 19.35 -8.92
N ARG A 209 11.11 19.95 -9.96
CA ARG A 209 11.91 21.19 -9.86
C ARG A 209 11.09 22.38 -9.36
N GLN A 210 9.79 22.39 -9.61
CA GLN A 210 8.87 23.41 -9.11
C GLN A 210 8.30 23.09 -7.72
N GLY A 211 8.63 21.93 -7.13
CA GLY A 211 8.07 21.48 -5.85
C GLY A 211 6.57 21.17 -5.92
N LEU A 212 6.07 20.78 -7.09
CA LEU A 212 4.65 20.46 -7.32
C LEU A 212 4.40 18.95 -7.31
N LEU A 213 5.37 18.15 -7.75
CA LEU A 213 5.35 16.68 -7.62
C LEU A 213 6.09 16.30 -6.34
N LEU A 214 5.37 15.71 -5.40
CA LEU A 214 5.84 15.47 -4.04
C LEU A 214 6.08 13.99 -3.71
N GLY A 215 5.53 13.08 -4.50
CA GLY A 215 5.65 11.64 -4.27
C GLY A 215 5.86 10.84 -5.55
N ILE A 216 6.24 9.58 -5.39
CA ILE A 216 6.46 8.64 -6.50
C ILE A 216 6.20 7.20 -6.04
N GLU A 217 5.60 6.39 -6.91
CA GLU A 217 5.49 4.95 -6.71
C GLU A 217 6.81 4.26 -7.01
N VAL A 218 7.29 3.45 -6.08
CA VAL A 218 8.41 2.52 -6.29
C VAL A 218 7.91 1.11 -6.60
N LYS A 219 6.63 0.85 -6.34
CA LYS A 219 5.92 -0.39 -6.64
C LYS A 219 4.46 -0.10 -6.96
N ASN A 220 3.98 -0.77 -8.00
CA ASN A 220 2.60 -0.82 -8.43
C ASN A 220 2.29 -2.28 -8.81
N ASP A 221 1.10 -2.80 -8.48
CA ASP A 221 0.80 -4.22 -8.68
C ASP A 221 0.26 -4.54 -10.08
N VAL A 222 -0.20 -3.53 -10.83
CA VAL A 222 -0.78 -3.70 -12.16
C VAL A 222 0.25 -3.44 -13.25
N VAL A 223 0.96 -2.32 -13.20
CA VAL A 223 1.93 -1.95 -14.23
C VAL A 223 3.31 -2.53 -13.89
N GLY A 224 3.51 -3.81 -14.21
CA GLY A 224 4.75 -4.55 -13.97
C GLY A 224 5.64 -4.72 -15.20
N SER A 225 5.30 -4.12 -16.35
CA SER A 225 6.07 -4.22 -17.57
C SER A 225 6.47 -2.83 -18.09
N GLY A 226 7.69 -2.73 -18.61
CA GLY A 226 8.22 -1.49 -19.14
C GLY A 226 9.74 -1.45 -18.98
N TRP A 227 10.38 -0.53 -19.69
CA TRP A 227 11.85 -0.46 -19.71
C TRP A 227 12.45 0.03 -18.38
N ASN A 228 11.64 0.60 -17.49
CA ASN A 228 12.07 1.03 -16.16
C ASN A 228 11.64 0.06 -15.02
N THR A 229 11.17 -1.14 -15.36
CA THR A 229 10.79 -2.16 -14.38
C THR A 229 11.84 -3.25 -14.28
N VAL A 230 12.04 -3.79 -13.10
CA VAL A 230 12.95 -4.91 -12.83
C VAL A 230 12.20 -5.98 -12.04
N PHE A 231 12.35 -7.23 -12.44
CA PHE A 231 11.88 -8.36 -11.64
C PHE A 231 12.98 -8.79 -10.68
N SER A 232 12.78 -8.54 -9.41
CA SER A 232 13.66 -9.01 -8.35
C SER A 232 12.86 -9.18 -7.04
N HIS A 233 13.40 -9.92 -6.08
CA HIS A 233 12.70 -10.21 -4.81
C HIS A 233 11.29 -10.80 -5.01
N GLY A 234 11.10 -11.58 -6.09
CA GLY A 234 9.82 -12.23 -6.39
C GLY A 234 8.73 -11.31 -6.93
N THR A 235 9.05 -10.08 -7.34
CA THR A 235 8.07 -9.11 -7.84
C THR A 235 8.65 -8.16 -8.87
N TRP A 236 7.78 -7.50 -9.63
CA TRP A 236 8.12 -6.35 -10.46
C TRP A 236 8.04 -5.06 -9.64
N TRP A 237 9.03 -4.19 -9.77
CA TRP A 237 9.07 -2.88 -9.12
C TRP A 237 9.97 -1.90 -9.88
N TYR A 238 10.10 -0.65 -9.41
CA TYR A 238 10.82 0.44 -10.07
C TYR A 238 12.04 0.89 -9.25
N PRO A 239 13.20 0.18 -9.32
CA PRO A 239 14.39 0.58 -8.57
C PRO A 239 14.85 2.00 -8.86
N SER A 240 14.81 2.42 -10.15
CA SER A 240 15.19 3.79 -10.53
C SER A 240 14.29 4.85 -9.89
N ALA A 241 12.99 4.55 -9.75
CA ALA A 241 12.06 5.46 -9.07
C ALA A 241 12.40 5.62 -7.58
N PHE A 242 12.89 4.55 -6.95
CA PHE A 242 13.38 4.63 -5.58
C PHE A 242 14.64 5.51 -5.49
N ASP A 243 15.60 5.37 -6.41
CA ASP A 243 16.76 6.28 -6.46
C ASP A 243 16.32 7.73 -6.67
N TRP A 244 15.40 8.00 -7.60
CA TRP A 244 14.87 9.36 -7.79
C TRP A 244 14.16 9.89 -6.56
N ALA A 245 13.37 9.05 -5.85
CA ALA A 245 12.73 9.45 -4.61
C ALA A 245 13.75 9.93 -3.57
N VAL A 246 14.85 9.18 -3.42
CA VAL A 246 15.92 9.55 -2.48
C VAL A 246 16.68 10.79 -2.94
N ASP A 247 17.00 10.89 -4.23
CA ASP A 247 17.79 12.00 -4.79
C ASP A 247 17.03 13.33 -4.79
N TYR A 248 15.71 13.30 -5.00
CA TYR A 248 14.86 14.50 -5.03
C TYR A 248 14.06 14.72 -3.75
N GLY A 249 14.18 13.84 -2.75
CA GLY A 249 13.44 13.97 -1.49
C GLY A 249 11.93 13.74 -1.64
N LEU A 250 11.52 12.88 -2.59
CA LEU A 250 10.10 12.57 -2.82
C LEU A 250 9.59 11.55 -1.80
N THR A 251 8.33 11.67 -1.43
CA THR A 251 7.62 10.67 -0.63
C THR A 251 7.51 9.36 -1.40
N ILE A 252 7.80 8.24 -0.74
CA ILE A 252 7.92 6.92 -1.35
C ILE A 252 6.61 6.15 -1.15
N PHE A 253 6.02 5.65 -2.25
CA PHE A 253 4.78 4.91 -2.24
C PHE A 253 4.93 3.50 -2.83
N ALA A 254 4.13 2.58 -2.29
CA ALA A 254 3.77 1.33 -2.93
C ALA A 254 2.26 1.21 -2.92
N ASN A 255 1.63 1.13 -4.08
CA ASN A 255 0.18 1.09 -4.24
C ASN A 255 -0.24 -0.07 -5.13
N SER A 256 -1.49 -0.47 -5.01
CA SER A 256 -1.98 -1.63 -5.74
C SER A 256 -2.37 -1.33 -7.19
N ASP A 257 -2.91 -0.15 -7.47
CA ASP A 257 -3.51 0.17 -8.77
C ASP A 257 -4.60 -0.85 -9.18
N VAL A 258 -5.32 -1.34 -8.17
CA VAL A 258 -6.24 -2.46 -8.34
C VAL A 258 -7.47 -2.06 -9.14
N HIS A 259 -7.77 -2.83 -10.20
CA HIS A 259 -8.94 -2.66 -11.07
C HIS A 259 -10.00 -3.72 -10.80
N GLY A 260 -9.59 -4.97 -10.56
CA GLY A 260 -10.46 -6.09 -10.18
C GLY A 260 -10.65 -6.24 -8.68
N ALA A 261 -11.25 -7.34 -8.26
CA ALA A 261 -11.21 -7.77 -6.87
C ALA A 261 -9.79 -8.19 -6.51
N ARG A 262 -9.37 -7.89 -5.27
CA ARG A 262 -8.04 -8.27 -4.77
C ARG A 262 -7.93 -9.79 -4.63
N SER A 263 -6.73 -10.29 -4.87
CA SER A 263 -6.37 -11.67 -4.54
C SER A 263 -5.78 -11.74 -3.13
N ASP A 264 -5.63 -12.96 -2.59
CA ASP A 264 -4.99 -13.20 -1.29
C ASP A 264 -3.47 -12.98 -1.30
N ALA A 265 -2.88 -12.61 -2.45
CA ALA A 265 -1.47 -12.29 -2.55
C ALA A 265 -1.13 -11.02 -1.75
N GLU A 266 0.08 -10.96 -1.23
CA GLU A 266 0.58 -9.74 -0.58
C GLU A 266 0.55 -8.58 -1.58
N GLN A 267 -0.19 -7.54 -1.22
CA GLN A 267 -0.37 -6.35 -2.06
C GLN A 267 0.66 -5.28 -1.70
N ALA A 268 1.05 -4.51 -2.69
CA ALA A 268 1.79 -3.28 -2.46
C ALA A 268 1.01 -2.38 -1.49
N THR A 269 1.69 -1.90 -0.47
CA THR A 269 1.10 -1.11 0.62
C THR A 269 2.03 0.01 1.03
N THR A 270 1.50 1.19 1.27
CA THR A 270 2.23 2.31 1.86
C THR A 270 1.91 2.39 3.35
N LEU A 271 2.91 2.20 4.21
CA LEU A 271 2.76 2.51 5.63
C LEU A 271 2.97 4.01 5.83
N VAL A 272 2.06 4.64 6.55
CA VAL A 272 2.09 6.08 6.84
C VAL A 272 2.31 6.27 8.34
N LEU A 273 3.37 6.96 8.72
CA LEU A 273 3.65 7.31 10.12
C LEU A 273 2.97 8.65 10.44
N ALA A 274 1.72 8.58 10.86
CA ALA A 274 0.88 9.75 11.15
C ALA A 274 0.96 10.14 12.63
N LYS A 275 0.90 11.43 12.94
CA LYS A 275 0.82 11.93 14.32
C LYS A 275 -0.56 11.71 14.94
N GLU A 276 -1.58 11.64 14.10
CA GLU A 276 -2.95 11.37 14.49
C GLU A 276 -3.68 10.60 13.39
N ARG A 277 -4.67 9.79 13.79
CA ARG A 277 -5.51 9.03 12.88
C ARG A 277 -6.61 9.92 12.29
N SER A 278 -6.22 10.77 11.36
CA SER A 278 -7.12 11.66 10.63
C SER A 278 -6.63 11.87 9.19
N VAL A 279 -7.52 12.33 8.30
CA VAL A 279 -7.11 12.72 6.94
C VAL A 279 -6.03 13.80 6.99
N ALA A 280 -6.16 14.78 7.86
CA ALA A 280 -5.17 15.84 8.04
C ALA A 280 -3.82 15.30 8.52
N GLY A 281 -3.83 14.36 9.50
CA GLY A 281 -2.63 13.70 9.99
C GLY A 281 -1.93 12.85 8.93
N VAL A 282 -2.70 12.14 8.10
CA VAL A 282 -2.17 11.42 6.93
C VAL A 282 -1.53 12.39 5.95
N MET A 283 -2.22 13.45 5.55
CA MET A 283 -1.70 14.42 4.58
C MET A 283 -0.46 15.15 5.10
N GLU A 284 -0.40 15.44 6.40
CA GLU A 284 0.79 15.99 7.04
C GLU A 284 1.96 14.99 6.96
N ALA A 285 1.71 13.71 7.20
CA ALA A 285 2.72 12.67 7.09
C ALA A 285 3.21 12.49 5.65
N LEU A 286 2.30 12.49 4.66
CA LEU A 286 2.67 12.41 3.24
C LEU A 286 3.54 13.61 2.83
N ARG A 287 3.15 14.84 3.21
CA ARG A 287 3.95 16.05 2.91
C ARG A 287 5.31 16.06 3.60
N ALA A 288 5.42 15.42 4.76
CA ALA A 288 6.66 15.27 5.50
C ALA A 288 7.51 14.07 5.04
N GLY A 289 7.06 13.26 4.07
CA GLY A 289 7.79 12.10 3.57
C GLY A 289 7.85 10.92 4.55
N ARG A 290 6.94 10.85 5.53
CA ARG A 290 6.91 9.79 6.54
C ARG A 290 6.14 8.57 6.06
N THR A 291 6.66 7.91 5.04
CA THR A 291 6.09 6.71 4.44
C THR A 291 7.11 5.60 4.29
N VAL A 292 6.64 4.36 4.33
CA VAL A 292 7.41 3.17 4.02
C VAL A 292 6.64 2.35 2.99
N ALA A 293 7.20 2.18 1.81
CA ALA A 293 6.66 1.26 0.81
C ALA A 293 6.96 -0.17 1.22
N THR A 294 5.94 -1.03 1.26
CA THR A 294 6.09 -2.44 1.61
C THR A 294 5.48 -3.35 0.56
N PHE A 295 6.23 -4.35 0.13
CA PHE A 295 5.85 -5.37 -0.84
C PHE A 295 6.85 -6.53 -0.78
N ASN A 296 6.37 -7.78 -0.92
CA ASN A 296 7.21 -8.99 -0.88
C ASN A 296 8.26 -8.99 0.23
N ASN A 297 7.84 -8.70 1.44
CA ASN A 297 8.68 -8.57 2.65
C ASN A 297 9.80 -7.52 2.55
N MET A 298 9.80 -6.66 1.54
CA MET A 298 10.69 -5.49 1.46
C MET A 298 10.06 -4.29 2.17
N LEU A 299 10.87 -3.49 2.85
CA LEU A 299 10.52 -2.20 3.41
C LEU A 299 11.46 -1.15 2.80
N CYS A 300 10.92 -0.28 1.97
CA CYS A 300 11.66 0.74 1.21
C CYS A 300 11.26 2.14 1.69
N ALA A 301 12.21 2.91 2.21
CA ALA A 301 11.94 4.30 2.63
C ALA A 301 13.23 5.12 2.69
N HIS A 302 13.08 6.42 2.94
CA HIS A 302 14.22 7.25 3.34
C HIS A 302 14.85 6.71 4.61
N LYS A 303 16.18 6.77 4.71
CA LYS A 303 16.92 6.24 5.86
C LYS A 303 16.34 6.71 7.20
N TRP A 304 16.08 8.01 7.34
CA TRP A 304 15.59 8.58 8.59
C TRP A 304 14.19 8.04 8.99
N VAL A 305 13.32 7.69 8.01
CA VAL A 305 12.01 7.07 8.29
C VAL A 305 12.18 5.63 8.78
N LEU A 306 13.10 4.87 8.16
CA LEU A 306 13.42 3.53 8.65
C LEU A 306 14.06 3.56 10.02
N ASP A 307 14.94 4.54 10.29
CA ASP A 307 15.53 4.71 11.63
C ASP A 307 14.44 4.94 12.69
N LEU A 308 13.42 5.79 12.39
CA LEU A 308 12.25 6.00 13.25
C LEU A 308 11.48 4.70 13.49
N LEU A 309 11.17 3.97 12.42
CA LEU A 309 10.44 2.72 12.49
C LEU A 309 11.20 1.70 13.35
N MET A 310 12.51 1.54 13.09
CA MET A 310 13.34 0.56 13.76
C MET A 310 13.57 0.87 15.24
N ALA A 311 13.71 2.14 15.61
CA ALA A 311 13.80 2.55 17.00
C ALA A 311 12.62 2.06 17.85
N SER A 312 11.46 1.89 17.22
CA SER A 312 10.23 1.43 17.90
C SER A 312 9.99 -0.07 17.72
N MET A 313 10.44 -0.65 16.60
CA MET A 313 10.15 -2.06 16.28
C MET A 313 11.17 -3.04 16.84
N VAL A 314 12.41 -2.60 17.15
CA VAL A 314 13.48 -3.52 17.51
C VAL A 314 14.07 -3.20 18.89
N GLY A 315 13.96 -4.16 19.78
CA GLY A 315 14.65 -4.14 21.07
C GLY A 315 15.98 -4.90 20.97
N VAL A 316 17.09 -4.25 21.35
CA VAL A 316 18.41 -4.86 21.43
C VAL A 316 18.93 -4.73 22.84
N ARG A 317 19.25 -5.85 23.51
CA ARG A 317 19.81 -5.86 24.87
C ARG A 317 20.88 -6.93 25.01
N LEU A 318 21.87 -6.64 25.87
CA LEU A 318 22.77 -7.66 26.35
C LEU A 318 22.25 -8.24 27.68
N ASN A 319 22.18 -9.56 27.73
CA ASN A 319 21.87 -10.29 28.95
C ASN A 319 23.16 -11.03 29.42
N ARG A 320 23.36 -11.11 30.71
CA ARG A 320 24.46 -11.87 31.33
C ARG A 320 23.82 -12.90 32.28
N THR A 321 24.35 -14.12 32.23
CA THR A 321 23.98 -15.14 33.22
C THR A 321 24.93 -15.08 34.43
N GLU A 322 24.55 -15.70 35.55
CA GLU A 322 25.35 -15.75 36.77
C GLU A 322 26.74 -16.42 36.54
N ASP A 323 26.81 -17.38 35.61
CA ASP A 323 28.05 -18.03 35.18
C ASP A 323 28.89 -17.19 34.19
N GLY A 324 28.48 -15.95 33.93
CA GLY A 324 29.21 -14.96 33.12
C GLY A 324 29.05 -15.07 31.61
N LYS A 325 28.17 -15.97 31.09
CA LYS A 325 27.85 -16.04 29.66
C LYS A 325 27.08 -14.81 29.21
N VAL A 326 27.42 -14.30 28.03
CA VAL A 326 26.80 -13.12 27.45
C VAL A 326 25.86 -13.55 26.30
N PHE A 327 24.65 -13.02 26.31
CA PHE A 327 23.67 -13.24 25.27
C PHE A 327 23.18 -11.89 24.71
N LEU A 328 23.05 -11.83 23.38
CA LEU A 328 22.35 -10.77 22.71
C LEU A 328 20.86 -11.15 22.65
N ARG A 329 19.99 -10.34 23.22
CA ARG A 329 18.55 -10.44 23.08
C ARG A 329 18.10 -9.50 21.98
N LEU A 330 17.48 -10.06 20.95
CA LEU A 330 16.85 -9.32 19.86
C LEU A 330 15.34 -9.56 19.90
N ARG A 331 14.60 -8.49 19.92
CA ARG A 331 13.11 -8.52 19.91
C ARG A 331 12.61 -7.78 18.72
N ASN A 332 11.75 -8.45 17.94
CA ASN A 332 10.92 -7.81 16.95
C ASN A 332 9.56 -7.52 17.59
N LEU A 333 9.23 -6.27 17.75
CA LEU A 333 7.95 -5.81 18.32
C LEU A 333 6.92 -5.54 17.21
N GLY A 334 7.31 -5.72 15.93
CA GLY A 334 6.50 -5.44 14.75
C GLY A 334 5.85 -6.66 14.12
N PRO A 335 4.85 -6.44 13.27
CA PRO A 335 4.12 -7.51 12.58
C PRO A 335 4.87 -8.07 11.37
N LYS A 336 5.93 -7.42 10.92
CA LYS A 336 6.74 -7.86 9.76
C LYS A 336 7.96 -8.63 10.20
N GLU A 337 8.29 -9.68 9.46
CA GLU A 337 9.54 -10.39 9.63
C GLU A 337 10.72 -9.48 9.28
N LEU A 338 11.79 -9.57 10.07
CA LEU A 338 13.04 -8.86 9.87
C LEU A 338 14.17 -9.85 9.67
N THR A 339 14.99 -9.63 8.65
CA THR A 339 16.20 -10.42 8.40
C THR A 339 17.43 -9.55 8.63
N ALA A 340 18.33 -10.01 9.48
CA ALA A 340 19.50 -9.26 9.93
C ALA A 340 20.80 -10.03 9.73
N GLU A 341 21.83 -9.35 9.29
CA GLU A 341 23.23 -9.76 9.44
C GLU A 341 23.84 -8.95 10.55
N VAL A 342 24.51 -9.63 11.49
CA VAL A 342 25.08 -8.99 12.69
C VAL A 342 26.57 -9.22 12.70
N GLU A 343 27.36 -8.15 12.72
CA GLU A 343 28.80 -8.25 12.74
C GLU A 343 29.31 -8.84 14.07
N GLY A 344 30.28 -9.76 13.99
CA GLY A 344 30.97 -10.31 15.14
C GLY A 344 30.23 -11.40 15.90
N ILE A 345 29.10 -11.90 15.38
CA ILE A 345 28.44 -13.10 15.90
C ILE A 345 28.71 -14.33 14.99
N PRO A 346 28.64 -15.55 15.53
CA PRO A 346 28.95 -16.77 14.76
C PRO A 346 27.83 -17.23 13.79
N VAL A 347 26.81 -16.41 13.57
CA VAL A 347 25.64 -16.74 12.72
C VAL A 347 25.61 -15.76 11.56
N GLU A 348 25.55 -16.26 10.33
CA GLU A 348 25.60 -15.43 9.12
C GLU A 348 24.36 -14.54 8.97
N SER A 349 23.21 -15.05 9.32
CA SER A 349 21.98 -14.25 9.31
C SER A 349 21.01 -14.68 10.41
N ILE A 350 20.17 -13.75 10.83
CA ILE A 350 19.15 -13.94 11.85
C ILE A 350 17.83 -13.52 11.25
N THR A 351 16.85 -14.41 11.28
CA THR A 351 15.46 -14.07 10.97
C THR A 351 14.70 -13.88 12.26
N LEU A 352 14.11 -12.70 12.41
CA LEU A 352 13.21 -12.33 13.50
C LEU A 352 11.78 -12.34 12.95
N GLY A 353 11.04 -13.39 13.21
CA GLY A 353 9.61 -13.42 12.88
C GLY A 353 8.83 -12.29 13.56
N ALA A 354 7.62 -12.05 13.12
CA ALA A 354 6.73 -11.08 13.73
C ALA A 354 6.57 -11.36 15.23
N TYR A 355 6.74 -10.34 16.08
CA TYR A 355 6.63 -10.42 17.54
C TYR A 355 7.57 -11.45 18.20
N GLN A 356 8.64 -11.81 17.55
CA GLN A 356 9.60 -12.79 18.02
C GLN A 356 10.66 -12.17 18.93
N ASP A 357 11.05 -12.95 19.93
CA ASP A 357 12.14 -12.67 20.86
C ASP A 357 13.15 -13.81 20.80
N ILE A 358 14.40 -13.51 20.49
CA ILE A 358 15.47 -14.50 20.38
C ILE A 358 16.68 -14.14 21.23
N LEU A 359 17.42 -15.15 21.66
CA LEU A 359 18.69 -15.04 22.38
C LEU A 359 19.82 -15.65 21.54
N VAL A 360 20.86 -14.87 21.31
CA VAL A 360 22.06 -15.32 20.59
C VAL A 360 23.25 -15.30 21.54
N GLY A 361 23.89 -16.46 21.75
CA GLY A 361 25.07 -16.57 22.58
C GLY A 361 26.26 -15.83 21.97
N LEU A 362 26.93 -15.01 22.74
CA LEU A 362 28.12 -14.29 22.32
C LEU A 362 29.37 -14.89 22.95
N ARG A 363 30.47 -15.01 22.18
CA ARG A 363 31.76 -15.48 22.71
C ARG A 363 32.45 -14.43 23.59
N ARG A 364 32.16 -13.15 23.34
CA ARG A 364 32.67 -12.00 24.09
C ARG A 364 31.65 -10.89 24.12
N LYS A 365 31.69 -10.00 25.09
CA LYS A 365 30.86 -8.80 25.14
C LYS A 365 31.36 -7.78 24.10
N PRO A 366 30.56 -7.37 23.11
CA PRO A 366 30.90 -6.27 22.22
C PRO A 366 30.58 -4.93 22.89
N GLU A 367 31.30 -3.86 22.54
CA GLU A 367 31.01 -2.48 22.95
C GLU A 367 29.88 -1.89 22.08
N ALA A 368 29.86 -2.27 20.82
CA ALA A 368 28.81 -1.90 19.85
C ALA A 368 28.43 -3.10 19.01
N LEU A 369 27.23 -3.06 18.46
CA LEU A 369 26.70 -4.07 17.56
C LEU A 369 26.25 -3.40 16.27
N THR A 370 26.86 -3.78 15.16
CA THR A 370 26.45 -3.34 13.83
C THR A 370 25.52 -4.39 13.21
N VAL A 371 24.32 -3.96 12.83
CA VAL A 371 23.29 -4.82 12.27
C VAL A 371 22.90 -4.28 10.89
N THR A 372 23.03 -5.12 9.87
CA THR A 372 22.52 -4.84 8.51
C THR A 372 21.20 -5.55 8.30
N TRP A 373 20.15 -4.79 8.08
CA TRP A 373 18.79 -5.29 7.92
C TRP A 373 18.50 -5.62 6.46
N LYS A 374 18.50 -6.89 6.09
CA LYS A 374 18.52 -7.39 4.69
C LYS A 374 17.23 -7.14 3.92
N ASN A 375 16.12 -6.94 4.57
CA ASN A 375 14.84 -6.62 3.94
C ASN A 375 14.40 -5.15 4.13
N LEU A 376 15.26 -4.31 4.71
CA LEU A 376 15.05 -2.87 4.82
C LEU A 376 16.00 -2.15 3.86
N TYR A 377 15.43 -1.38 2.95
CA TYR A 377 16.15 -0.72 1.86
C TYR A 377 16.08 0.80 1.97
N ILE A 378 17.24 1.44 1.94
CA ILE A 378 17.39 2.90 1.87
C ILE A 378 17.70 3.37 0.44
N ARG A 379 18.06 2.43 -0.44
CA ARG A 379 18.21 2.52 -1.90
C ARG A 379 18.04 1.12 -2.50
N PRO A 380 17.84 0.97 -3.80
CA PRO A 380 17.57 -0.34 -4.43
C PRO A 380 18.57 -1.45 -4.11
N ALA A 381 19.84 -1.09 -3.95
CA ALA A 381 20.92 -2.05 -3.63
C ALA A 381 21.57 -1.80 -2.27
N THR A 382 20.97 -0.97 -1.40
CA THR A 382 21.58 -0.59 -0.12
C THR A 382 20.60 -0.85 1.02
N ASN A 383 20.98 -1.74 1.90
CA ASN A 383 20.21 -2.05 3.09
C ASN A 383 20.47 -1.04 4.22
N LEU A 384 19.51 -0.92 5.13
CA LEU A 384 19.69 -0.16 6.37
C LEU A 384 20.70 -0.86 7.26
N THR A 385 21.71 -0.12 7.73
CA THR A 385 22.63 -0.55 8.76
C THR A 385 22.47 0.32 9.99
N THR A 386 22.31 -0.31 11.15
CA THR A 386 22.15 0.36 12.45
C THR A 386 23.24 -0.09 13.40
N THR A 387 23.87 0.85 14.11
CA THR A 387 24.84 0.56 15.17
C THR A 387 24.20 0.80 16.53
N TYR A 388 24.15 -0.22 17.35
CA TYR A 388 23.66 -0.16 18.73
C TYR A 388 24.85 -0.07 19.67
N LEU A 389 24.95 1.01 20.45
CA LEU A 389 25.88 1.11 21.54
C LEU A 389 25.35 0.29 22.72
N LEU A 390 26.07 -0.72 23.11
CA LEU A 390 25.69 -1.61 24.19
C LEU A 390 26.26 -1.08 25.50
N ALA A 391 25.54 -0.14 26.12
CA ALA A 391 25.94 0.37 27.46
C ALA A 391 26.18 -0.81 28.41
N GLY A 392 27.16 -0.66 29.27
CA GLY A 392 27.60 -1.72 30.19
C GLY A 392 26.40 -2.32 30.92
N ALA A 393 26.17 -3.62 30.73
CA ALA A 393 25.33 -4.32 31.68
C ALA A 393 25.95 -4.10 33.06
N GLU A 394 25.27 -3.29 33.87
CA GLU A 394 25.60 -3.29 35.29
C GLU A 394 25.39 -4.71 35.82
N PRO A 395 26.24 -5.15 36.76
CA PRO A 395 26.24 -6.53 37.23
C PRO A 395 24.92 -6.99 37.83
#